data_6a3d0b4ebabcf4e070e374db12e101e7
#
_entry.id   6a3d0b4ebabcf4e070e374db12e101e7
#
_cell.length_a   1.000
_cell.length_b   1.000
_cell.length_c   1.000
_cell.angle_alpha   90.00
_cell.angle_beta   90.00
_cell.angle_gamma   90.00
#
_symmetry.space_group_name_H-M   'P 1'
#
loop_
_entity.id
_entity.type
_entity.pdbx_description
1 polymer ?
#
loop_
_entity_poly.entity_id
_entity_poly.type
_entity_poly.pdbx_seq_one_letter_code
_entity_poly.pdbx_strand_id
1 'polypeptide(L)'
;METFLLIGITIVAAIWIIRKENKKLRNTCRLHRASKTFSEECVKLLKYEKYGCYKLTGMQYKCLKQADYGVHHGYAIAEGNNQYDNTVIIKRKDNGKIIACVENDENRQLHDFIIQNEGKVHALYYIWKYGRNRIYGCAYIKNRDEHR
;
A
#
# COMPACT_ATOMS: atom_id res chain seq x y z
N MET A 1 -1.44 1.33 -49.44
CA MET A 1 -2.14 2.02 -48.31
C MET A 1 -2.29 1.15 -47.09
N GLU A 2 -2.60 -0.10 -47.20
CA GLU A 2 -2.82 -1.01 -46.04
C GLU A 2 -1.58 -1.23 -45.16
N THR A 3 -0.39 -1.29 -45.77
CA THR A 3 0.88 -1.46 -45.01
C THR A 3 1.21 -0.29 -44.10
N PHE A 4 0.93 0.96 -44.51
CA PHE A 4 1.15 2.14 -43.65
C PHE A 4 0.18 2.21 -42.45
N LEU A 5 -1.03 1.72 -42.62
CA LEU A 5 -2.04 1.70 -41.61
C LEU A 5 -1.67 0.67 -40.51
N LEU A 6 -1.16 -0.51 -40.91
CA LEU A 6 -0.68 -1.53 -39.98
C LEU A 6 0.53 -1.07 -39.17
N ILE A 7 1.49 -0.36 -39.80
CA ILE A 7 2.65 0.21 -39.12
C ILE A 7 2.22 1.26 -38.10
N GLY A 8 1.25 2.11 -38.45
CA GLY A 8 0.70 3.11 -37.55
C GLY A 8 0.05 2.50 -36.30
N ILE A 9 -0.74 1.44 -36.46
CA ILE A 9 -1.39 0.75 -35.33
C ILE A 9 -0.38 0.07 -34.42
N THR A 10 0.65 -0.56 -34.97
CA THR A 10 1.71 -1.21 -34.15
C THR A 10 2.53 -0.20 -33.35
N ILE A 11 2.83 0.97 -33.92
CA ILE A 11 3.54 2.05 -33.21
C ILE A 11 2.68 2.60 -32.05
N VAL A 12 1.40 2.85 -32.28
CA VAL A 12 0.48 3.33 -31.22
C VAL A 12 0.33 2.32 -30.11
N ALA A 13 0.20 1.04 -30.44
CA ALA A 13 0.12 -0.04 -29.45
C ALA A 13 1.42 -0.15 -28.62
N ALA A 14 2.58 -0.05 -29.27
CA ALA A 14 3.87 -0.07 -28.59
C ALA A 14 4.04 1.14 -27.64
N ILE A 15 3.66 2.34 -28.07
CA ILE A 15 3.68 3.54 -27.23
C ILE A 15 2.74 3.40 -26.04
N TRP A 16 1.57 2.81 -26.23
CA TRP A 16 0.59 2.59 -25.14
C TRP A 16 1.11 1.59 -24.11
N ILE A 17 1.73 0.48 -24.56
CA ILE A 17 2.36 -0.51 -23.68
C ILE A 17 3.50 0.12 -22.88
N ILE A 18 4.39 0.85 -23.52
CA ILE A 18 5.51 1.55 -22.87
C ILE A 18 5.01 2.57 -21.85
N ARG A 19 3.93 3.31 -22.16
CA ARG A 19 3.33 4.25 -21.23
C ARG A 19 2.70 3.54 -20.00
N LYS A 20 2.06 2.39 -20.23
CA LYS A 20 1.46 1.58 -19.17
C LYS A 20 2.52 0.98 -18.23
N GLU A 21 3.60 0.43 -18.79
CA GLU A 21 4.75 -0.09 -18.05
C GLU A 21 5.48 1.03 -17.28
N ASN A 22 5.71 2.18 -17.91
CA ASN A 22 6.31 3.34 -17.26
C ASN A 22 5.44 3.90 -16.13
N LYS A 23 4.10 3.84 -16.26
CA LYS A 23 3.18 4.25 -15.20
C LYS A 23 3.26 3.27 -14.01
N LYS A 24 3.36 1.97 -14.28
CA LYS A 24 3.54 0.92 -13.28
C LYS A 24 4.89 1.07 -12.56
N LEU A 25 5.97 1.25 -13.32
CA LEU A 25 7.32 1.53 -12.81
C LEU A 25 7.38 2.83 -12.01
N ARG A 26 6.72 3.91 -12.46
CA ARG A 26 6.65 5.18 -11.72
C ARG A 26 5.91 5.03 -10.39
N ASN A 27 4.85 4.25 -10.34
CA ASN A 27 4.13 4.00 -9.10
C ASN A 27 4.97 3.16 -8.14
N THR A 28 5.66 2.13 -8.64
CA THR A 28 6.59 1.32 -7.85
C THR A 28 7.81 2.14 -7.40
N CYS A 29 8.41 2.94 -8.29
CA CYS A 29 9.52 3.82 -7.93
C CYS A 29 9.14 4.97 -7.00
N ARG A 30 7.90 5.47 -7.03
CA ARG A 30 7.42 6.46 -6.06
C ARG A 30 7.33 5.87 -4.65
N LEU A 31 6.92 4.62 -4.52
CA LEU A 31 6.95 3.86 -3.27
C LEU A 31 8.40 3.70 -2.76
N HIS A 32 9.36 3.45 -3.66
CA HIS A 32 10.78 3.27 -3.29
C HIS A 32 11.54 4.59 -3.07
N ARG A 33 11.09 5.72 -3.61
CA ARG A 33 11.72 7.03 -3.41
C ARG A 33 11.29 7.75 -2.15
N ALA A 34 10.37 7.19 -1.41
CA ALA A 34 9.67 7.91 -0.37
C ALA A 34 10.55 8.23 0.84
N SER A 35 11.37 7.33 1.29
CA SER A 35 12.46 7.62 2.22
C SER A 35 13.48 6.47 2.20
N LYS A 36 14.74 6.79 2.45
CA LYS A 36 15.81 5.80 2.61
C LYS A 36 15.49 4.84 3.75
N THR A 37 15.01 5.36 4.87
CA THR A 37 14.61 4.57 6.05
C THR A 37 13.50 3.58 5.73
N PHE A 38 12.45 4.01 5.01
CA PHE A 38 11.35 3.12 4.62
C PHE A 38 11.85 2.01 3.71
N SER A 39 12.69 2.35 2.73
CA SER A 39 13.27 1.38 1.81
C SER A 39 14.14 0.34 2.54
N GLU A 40 14.97 0.77 3.49
CA GLU A 40 15.83 -0.12 4.28
C GLU A 40 14.99 -1.06 5.18
N GLU A 41 13.97 -0.55 5.83
CA GLU A 41 13.05 -1.35 6.65
C GLU A 41 12.23 -2.33 5.79
N CYS A 42 11.76 -1.91 4.60
CA CYS A 42 11.07 -2.79 3.67
C CYS A 42 11.94 -3.95 3.21
N VAL A 43 13.22 -3.71 2.91
CA VAL A 43 14.15 -4.78 2.52
C VAL A 43 14.30 -5.81 3.63
N LYS A 44 14.37 -5.40 4.89
CA LYS A 44 14.41 -6.32 6.03
C LYS A 44 13.14 -7.18 6.11
N LEU A 45 11.96 -6.57 5.91
CA LEU A 45 10.69 -7.29 5.96
C LEU A 45 10.50 -8.24 4.77
N LEU A 46 10.84 -7.80 3.57
CA LEU A 46 10.72 -8.61 2.33
C LEU A 46 11.65 -9.83 2.34
N LYS A 47 12.76 -9.77 3.06
CA LYS A 47 13.68 -10.92 3.20
C LYS A 47 13.00 -12.18 3.74
N TYR A 48 11.92 -12.01 4.47
CA TYR A 48 11.19 -13.12 5.09
C TYR A 48 9.90 -13.49 4.33
N GLU A 49 9.62 -12.88 3.17
CA GLU A 49 8.44 -13.16 2.31
C GLU A 49 7.07 -13.14 3.03
N LYS A 50 6.99 -12.49 4.20
CA LYS A 50 5.81 -12.48 5.08
C LYS A 50 4.93 -11.24 4.94
N TYR A 51 5.40 -10.26 4.21
CA TYR A 51 4.75 -8.95 4.12
C TYR A 51 4.30 -8.66 2.70
N GLY A 52 3.08 -8.18 2.56
CA GLY A 52 2.54 -7.62 1.33
C GLY A 52 2.54 -6.10 1.37
N CYS A 53 2.66 -5.46 0.22
CA CYS A 53 2.53 -4.02 0.07
C CYS A 53 1.09 -3.64 -0.26
N TYR A 54 0.51 -2.74 0.53
CA TYR A 54 -0.88 -2.29 0.40
C TYR A 54 -0.94 -0.78 0.30
N LYS A 55 -1.81 -0.30 -0.58
CA LYS A 55 -2.11 1.12 -0.69
C LYS A 55 -3.02 1.57 0.45
N LEU A 56 -2.73 2.73 1.02
CA LEU A 56 -3.52 3.33 2.08
C LEU A 56 -4.45 4.42 1.54
N THR A 57 -5.61 4.54 2.17
CA THR A 57 -6.66 5.50 1.84
C THR A 57 -7.27 6.08 3.11
N GLY A 58 -8.13 7.08 2.97
CA GLY A 58 -8.87 7.66 4.08
C GLY A 58 -8.07 8.59 5.00
N MET A 59 -6.80 8.81 4.72
CA MET A 59 -5.91 9.64 5.55
C MET A 59 -6.39 11.09 5.68
N GLN A 60 -7.02 11.63 4.65
CA GLN A 60 -7.57 13.00 4.67
C GLN A 60 -8.65 13.22 5.73
N TYR A 61 -9.29 12.15 6.21
CA TYR A 61 -10.34 12.21 7.24
C TYR A 61 -9.81 11.95 8.65
N LYS A 62 -8.51 11.71 8.82
CA LYS A 62 -7.92 11.28 10.11
C LYS A 62 -7.24 12.39 10.89
N CYS A 63 -7.35 13.65 10.47
CA CYS A 63 -6.75 14.80 11.13
C CYS A 63 -5.26 14.60 11.46
N LEU A 64 -4.47 14.23 10.44
CA LEU A 64 -3.06 13.94 10.61
C LEU A 64 -2.27 15.19 10.98
N LYS A 65 -1.39 15.04 11.97
CA LYS A 65 -0.42 16.06 12.40
C LYS A 65 0.94 15.81 11.74
N GLN A 66 1.85 16.76 11.86
CA GLN A 66 3.21 16.65 11.31
C GLN A 66 3.93 15.36 11.77
N ALA A 67 3.73 14.95 13.02
CA ALA A 67 4.32 13.74 13.58
C ALA A 67 3.75 12.42 13.00
N ASP A 68 2.61 12.47 12.31
CA ASP A 68 1.98 11.28 11.70
C ASP A 68 2.55 10.98 10.31
N TYR A 69 3.26 11.95 9.70
CA TYR A 69 3.93 11.75 8.41
C TYR A 69 5.26 11.02 8.58
N GLY A 70 5.72 10.39 7.52
CA GLY A 70 6.95 9.63 7.50
C GLY A 70 6.74 8.14 7.74
N VAL A 71 7.80 7.47 8.17
CA VAL A 71 7.84 6.01 8.39
C VAL A 71 7.52 5.71 9.85
N HIS A 72 6.55 4.81 10.06
CA HIS A 72 6.16 4.40 11.40
C HIS A 72 5.83 2.91 11.45
N HIS A 73 6.09 2.32 12.61
CA HIS A 73 5.55 1.02 12.96
C HIS A 73 4.14 1.14 13.51
N GLY A 74 3.30 0.18 13.16
CA GLY A 74 1.92 0.11 13.59
C GLY A 74 1.35 -1.29 13.55
N TYR A 75 0.04 -1.33 13.60
CA TYR A 75 -0.74 -2.56 13.47
C TYR A 75 -1.83 -2.39 12.42
N ALA A 76 -1.97 -3.41 11.58
CA ALA A 76 -3.16 -3.58 10.77
C ALA A 76 -4.18 -4.36 11.58
N ILE A 77 -5.39 -3.84 11.68
CA ILE A 77 -6.47 -4.37 12.52
C ILE A 77 -7.68 -4.57 11.62
N ALA A 78 -8.27 -5.77 11.68
CA ALA A 78 -9.54 -6.04 11.04
C ALA A 78 -10.67 -5.47 11.89
N GLU A 79 -11.44 -4.53 11.31
CA GLU A 79 -12.66 -4.00 11.91
C GLU A 79 -13.89 -4.63 11.26
N GLY A 80 -14.91 -4.84 12.05
CA GLY A 80 -16.22 -5.29 11.60
C GLY A 80 -16.49 -6.76 11.91
N ASN A 81 -17.62 -6.99 12.60
CA ASN A 81 -18.21 -8.31 12.78
C ASN A 81 -19.13 -8.71 11.63
N ASN A 82 -19.25 -7.87 10.60
CA ASN A 82 -20.12 -8.09 9.47
C ASN A 82 -19.35 -8.77 8.34
N GLN A 83 -19.86 -9.88 7.87
CA GLN A 83 -19.34 -10.60 6.68
C GLN A 83 -19.31 -9.75 5.39
N TYR A 84 -19.80 -8.52 5.44
CA TYR A 84 -19.82 -7.55 4.32
C TYR A 84 -18.79 -6.44 4.47
N ASP A 85 -18.17 -6.29 5.66
CA ASP A 85 -17.21 -5.23 5.91
C ASP A 85 -15.82 -5.81 6.18
N ASN A 86 -15.01 -5.86 5.14
CA ASN A 86 -13.63 -6.33 5.21
C ASN A 86 -12.67 -5.15 5.49
N THR A 87 -13.07 -4.19 6.30
CA THR A 87 -12.25 -3.02 6.58
C THR A 87 -11.02 -3.40 7.40
N VAL A 88 -9.87 -3.01 6.89
CA VAL A 88 -8.59 -3.11 7.59
C VAL A 88 -8.08 -1.70 7.86
N ILE A 89 -7.89 -1.37 9.13
CA ILE A 89 -7.37 -0.07 9.55
C ILE A 89 -5.91 -0.18 9.99
N ILE A 90 -5.17 0.92 9.84
CA ILE A 90 -3.81 1.04 10.33
C ILE A 90 -3.83 1.90 11.58
N LYS A 91 -3.34 1.33 12.69
CA LYS A 91 -3.12 2.05 13.96
C LYS A 91 -1.64 2.24 14.21
N ARG A 92 -1.29 3.41 14.66
CA ARG A 92 0.08 3.74 15.09
C ARG A 92 0.41 2.99 16.39
N LYS A 93 1.63 2.45 16.48
CA LYS A 93 2.05 1.61 17.61
C LYS A 93 2.18 2.40 18.92
N ASP A 94 2.71 3.63 18.86
CA ASP A 94 3.06 4.43 20.02
C ASP A 94 1.85 5.04 20.75
N ASN A 95 0.79 5.43 20.03
CA ASN A 95 -0.36 6.14 20.59
C ASN A 95 -1.73 5.54 20.23
N GLY A 96 -1.77 4.46 19.45
CA GLY A 96 -3.01 3.80 19.03
C GLY A 96 -3.91 4.62 18.09
N LYS A 97 -3.41 5.75 17.56
CA LYS A 97 -4.16 6.60 16.64
C LYS A 97 -4.43 5.86 15.32
N ILE A 98 -5.67 5.92 14.86
CA ILE A 98 -6.04 5.43 13.52
C ILE A 98 -5.50 6.40 12.48
N ILE A 99 -4.66 5.91 11.57
CA ILE A 99 -3.96 6.70 10.57
C ILE A 99 -4.60 6.60 9.20
N ALA A 100 -5.01 5.40 8.80
CA ALA A 100 -5.50 5.12 7.47
C ALA A 100 -6.32 3.84 7.44
N CYS A 101 -6.91 3.57 6.28
CA CYS A 101 -7.51 2.28 5.92
C CYS A 101 -6.74 1.68 4.75
N VAL A 102 -6.73 0.36 4.63
CA VAL A 102 -6.26 -0.32 3.42
C VAL A 102 -7.32 -0.19 2.32
N GLU A 103 -6.90 0.04 1.08
CA GLU A 103 -7.83 0.19 -0.06
C GLU A 103 -8.65 -1.09 -0.28
N ASN A 104 -9.96 -0.96 -0.55
CA ASN A 104 -10.92 -2.06 -0.48
C ASN A 104 -10.70 -3.22 -1.45
N ASP A 105 -10.04 -2.99 -2.59
CA ASP A 105 -9.92 -4.00 -3.66
C ASP A 105 -9.02 -5.20 -3.28
N GLU A 106 -8.23 -5.07 -2.21
CA GLU A 106 -7.23 -6.07 -1.78
C GLU A 106 -7.51 -6.65 -0.39
N ASN A 107 -8.62 -6.27 0.24
CA ASN A 107 -8.79 -6.44 1.68
C ASN A 107 -9.25 -7.80 2.16
N ARG A 108 -9.99 -8.57 1.35
CA ARG A 108 -10.66 -9.77 1.87
C ARG A 108 -9.68 -10.81 2.43
N GLN A 109 -8.68 -11.17 1.66
CA GLN A 109 -7.67 -12.16 2.09
C GLN A 109 -6.86 -11.65 3.29
N LEU A 110 -6.49 -10.37 3.27
CA LEU A 110 -5.78 -9.73 4.36
C LEU A 110 -6.64 -9.67 5.63
N HIS A 111 -7.90 -9.28 5.50
CA HIS A 111 -8.86 -9.23 6.61
C HIS A 111 -9.00 -10.60 7.29
N ASP A 112 -9.24 -11.64 6.49
CA ASP A 112 -9.40 -13.01 6.99
C ASP A 112 -8.11 -13.50 7.70
N PHE A 113 -6.93 -13.19 7.14
CA PHE A 113 -5.65 -13.48 7.77
C PHE A 113 -5.49 -12.76 9.11
N ILE A 114 -5.87 -11.48 9.19
CA ILE A 114 -5.78 -10.72 10.43
C ILE A 114 -6.72 -11.29 11.49
N ILE A 115 -7.95 -11.66 11.12
CA ILE A 115 -8.90 -12.30 12.04
C ILE A 115 -8.32 -13.61 12.61
N GLN A 116 -7.69 -14.44 11.78
CA GLN A 116 -7.05 -15.69 12.19
C GLN A 116 -5.84 -15.45 13.12
N ASN A 117 -5.26 -14.25 13.09
CA ASN A 117 -4.13 -13.83 13.91
C ASN A 117 -4.53 -12.88 15.04
N GLU A 118 -5.61 -13.22 15.77
CA GLU A 118 -6.09 -12.46 16.94
C GLU A 118 -6.54 -11.03 16.63
N GLY A 119 -6.94 -10.76 15.39
CA GLY A 119 -7.51 -9.50 14.96
C GLY A 119 -6.49 -8.38 14.70
N LYS A 120 -5.18 -8.64 14.88
CA LYS A 120 -4.15 -7.63 14.65
C LYS A 120 -2.82 -8.25 14.18
N VAL A 121 -2.16 -7.61 13.22
CA VAL A 121 -0.83 -8.00 12.74
C VAL A 121 0.07 -6.77 12.61
N HIS A 122 1.39 -6.98 12.61
CA HIS A 122 2.36 -5.91 12.46
C HIS A 122 2.27 -5.27 11.07
N ALA A 123 2.41 -3.94 11.03
CA ALA A 123 2.50 -3.13 9.83
C ALA A 123 3.64 -2.12 9.94
N LEU A 124 4.37 -1.95 8.85
CA LEU A 124 5.27 -0.82 8.63
C LEU A 124 4.61 0.08 7.60
N TYR A 125 4.38 1.35 7.90
CA TYR A 125 3.73 2.24 6.97
C TYR A 125 4.52 3.53 6.75
N TYR A 126 4.28 4.11 5.58
CA TYR A 126 4.83 5.39 5.18
C TYR A 126 3.72 6.29 4.66
N ILE A 127 3.63 7.50 5.22
CA ILE A 127 2.68 8.54 4.81
C ILE A 127 3.45 9.78 4.39
N TRP A 128 3.08 10.33 3.23
CA TRP A 128 3.69 11.56 2.73
C TRP A 128 2.65 12.50 2.13
N LYS A 129 3.01 13.77 2.08
CA LYS A 129 2.19 14.81 1.49
C LYS A 129 2.79 15.25 0.16
N TYR A 130 1.96 15.38 -0.84
CA TYR A 130 2.33 15.91 -2.15
C TYR A 130 1.46 17.11 -2.49
N GLY A 131 2.11 18.30 -2.68
CA GLY A 131 1.36 19.54 -2.90
C GLY A 131 0.58 19.99 -1.65
N ARG A 132 -0.45 20.81 -1.85
CA ARG A 132 -1.20 21.42 -0.74
C ARG A 132 -2.20 20.47 -0.08
N ASN A 133 -2.82 19.55 -0.84
CA ASN A 133 -3.99 18.81 -0.36
C ASN A 133 -3.97 17.30 -0.64
N ARG A 134 -2.87 16.74 -1.15
CA ARG A 134 -2.81 15.32 -1.47
C ARG A 134 -1.94 14.57 -0.48
N ILE A 135 -2.54 13.61 0.21
CA ILE A 135 -1.87 12.72 1.15
C ILE A 135 -1.85 11.33 0.53
N TYR A 136 -0.68 10.72 0.53
CA TYR A 136 -0.46 9.37 0.04
C TYR A 136 0.10 8.50 1.15
N GLY A 137 -0.18 7.21 1.07
CA GLY A 137 0.36 6.26 2.02
C GLY A 137 0.42 4.85 1.45
N CYS A 138 1.36 4.10 1.96
CA CYS A 138 1.48 2.66 1.73
C CYS A 138 1.91 1.97 3.00
N ALA A 139 1.60 0.68 3.11
CA ALA A 139 2.00 -0.15 4.23
C ALA A 139 2.49 -1.50 3.76
N TYR A 140 3.53 -2.01 4.43
CA TYR A 140 3.90 -3.41 4.41
C TYR A 140 3.25 -4.08 5.61
N ILE A 141 2.34 -4.99 5.34
CA ILE A 141 1.53 -5.66 6.36
C ILE A 141 1.85 -7.15 6.34
N LYS A 142 2.05 -7.74 7.50
CA LYS A 142 2.20 -9.18 7.64
C LYS A 142 0.93 -9.86 7.11
N ASN A 143 1.07 -10.71 6.10
CA ASN A 143 -0.05 -11.35 5.41
C ASN A 143 0.09 -12.85 5.24
N ARG A 144 1.14 -13.46 5.81
CA ARG A 144 1.39 -14.89 5.81
C ARG A 144 2.08 -15.32 7.11
N ASP A 145 1.83 -16.53 7.53
CA ASP A 145 2.60 -17.16 8.61
C ASP A 145 3.93 -17.71 8.09
N GLU A 146 4.87 -17.91 9.00
CA GLU A 146 6.08 -18.68 8.68
C GLU A 146 5.65 -20.09 8.34
N HIS A 147 6.01 -20.56 7.16
CA HIS A 147 5.98 -22.00 6.90
C HIS A 147 6.98 -22.66 7.87
N ARG A 148 6.41 -23.46 8.76
CA ARG A 148 7.19 -24.37 9.58
C ARG A 148 7.77 -25.48 8.72
#